data_aa7a713691c548d54b50e89b129560a9
#
_entry.id   aa7a713691c548d54b50e89b129560a9
#
_cell.length_a   1.000
_cell.length_b   1.000
_cell.length_c   1.000
_cell.angle_alpha   90.00
_cell.angle_beta   90.00
_cell.angle_gamma   90.00
#
_symmetry.space_group_name_H-M   'P 1'
#
loop_
_entity.id
_entity.type
_entity.pdbx_description
1 polymer ?
#
loop_
_entity_poly.entity_id
_entity_poly.type
_entity_poly.pdbx_seq_one_letter_code
_entity_poly.pdbx_strand_id
1 'polypeptide(L)'
;MAFRRFVLENAPSEQYAPYFGLCRTDLRNWFEAQFSKGIAWENFGKAWQFEHIIPVAWFDTTSEEELKACWNYLNIRVSPTDGLGGSSDLLFAKRHFEVLFEKTGFQGCLYYIKKLESIINEQFVSPPLELFDFVQTNQLILAAIPGFSNEEYQQYLETESAKSILTEREILKKFG
;
A
#
# COMPACT_ATOMS: atom_id res chain seq x y z
N MET A 1 9.27 22.83 -0.83
CA MET A 1 10.32 23.62 -0.12
C MET A 1 9.75 24.52 0.99
N ALA A 2 8.58 25.14 0.84
CA ALA A 2 7.95 25.97 1.88
C ALA A 2 7.69 25.22 3.20
N PHE A 3 7.15 24.00 3.11
CA PHE A 3 6.89 23.15 4.27
C PHE A 3 8.14 22.91 5.15
N ARG A 4 9.23 22.47 4.53
CA ARG A 4 10.51 22.24 5.23
C ARG A 4 10.99 23.50 5.94
N ARG A 5 11.00 24.63 5.25
CA ARG A 5 11.45 25.90 5.82
C ARG A 5 10.58 26.36 6.98
N PHE A 6 9.27 26.15 6.88
CA PHE A 6 8.34 26.46 7.95
C PHE A 6 8.60 25.61 9.20
N VAL A 7 8.77 24.30 9.05
CA VAL A 7 8.93 23.39 10.19
C VAL A 7 10.34 23.50 10.82
N LEU A 8 11.40 23.54 9.99
CA LEU A 8 12.79 23.47 10.46
C LEU A 8 13.36 24.87 10.77
N GLU A 9 13.15 25.82 9.89
CA GLU A 9 13.85 27.10 9.90
C GLU A 9 13.02 28.24 10.52
N ASN A 10 11.79 27.93 10.96
CA ASN A 10 10.82 28.93 11.45
C ASN A 10 10.55 30.08 10.45
N ALA A 11 10.71 29.77 9.15
CA ALA A 11 10.44 30.76 8.10
C ALA A 11 8.94 31.01 8.01
N PRO A 12 8.49 32.29 7.97
CA PRO A 12 7.08 32.58 7.75
C PRO A 12 6.57 31.97 6.46
N SER A 13 5.34 31.49 6.44
CA SER A 13 4.70 30.90 5.26
C SER A 13 3.23 31.26 5.22
N GLU A 14 2.91 32.57 5.22
CA GLU A 14 1.53 33.07 5.26
C GLU A 14 0.66 32.45 4.15
N GLN A 15 1.21 32.31 2.95
CA GLN A 15 0.52 31.75 1.80
C GLN A 15 0.24 30.24 1.93
N TYR A 16 1.18 29.46 2.48
CA TYR A 16 1.11 28.00 2.47
C TYR A 16 0.83 27.35 3.84
N ALA A 17 1.01 28.09 4.94
CA ALA A 17 0.74 27.57 6.27
C ALA A 17 -0.67 26.98 6.44
N PRO A 18 -1.74 27.55 5.84
CA PRO A 18 -3.08 26.95 5.90
C PRO A 18 -3.17 25.54 5.29
N TYR A 19 -2.28 25.21 4.34
CA TYR A 19 -2.26 23.88 3.70
C TYR A 19 -1.66 22.81 4.63
N PHE A 20 -0.78 23.22 5.54
CA PHE A 20 -0.11 22.28 6.44
C PHE A 20 -1.04 21.73 7.54
N GLY A 21 -2.13 22.43 7.83
CA GLY A 21 -3.20 21.97 8.73
C GLY A 21 -2.92 22.12 10.22
N LEU A 22 -1.68 22.42 10.64
CA LEU A 22 -1.26 22.61 12.02
C LEU A 22 -0.31 23.82 12.13
N CYS A 23 -0.25 24.44 13.31
CA CYS A 23 0.79 25.41 13.61
C CYS A 23 2.18 24.74 13.69
N ARG A 24 3.24 25.53 13.65
CA ARG A 24 4.61 25.00 13.64
C ARG A 24 4.92 24.11 14.85
N THR A 25 4.49 24.49 16.04
CA THR A 25 4.73 23.71 17.27
C THR A 25 4.05 22.34 17.19
N ASP A 26 2.78 22.31 16.78
CA ASP A 26 2.03 21.07 16.65
C ASP A 26 2.55 20.18 15.50
N LEU A 27 3.01 20.79 14.39
CA LEU A 27 3.72 20.03 13.34
C LEU A 27 4.98 19.35 13.87
N ARG A 28 5.78 20.07 14.67
CA ARG A 28 6.97 19.47 15.27
C ARG A 28 6.59 18.32 16.20
N ASN A 29 5.62 18.50 17.08
CA ASN A 29 5.09 17.44 17.94
C ASN A 29 4.60 16.22 17.15
N TRP A 30 3.88 16.46 16.04
CA TRP A 30 3.42 15.42 15.12
C TRP A 30 4.56 14.59 14.52
N PHE A 31 5.65 15.24 14.11
CA PHE A 31 6.80 14.54 13.56
C PHE A 31 7.66 13.89 14.64
N GLU A 32 7.82 14.50 15.80
CA GLU A 32 8.51 13.91 16.94
C GLU A 32 7.83 12.63 17.43
N ALA A 33 6.50 12.56 17.38
CA ALA A 33 5.75 11.34 17.67
C ALA A 33 6.03 10.18 16.69
N GLN A 34 6.60 10.46 15.51
CA GLN A 34 7.01 9.47 14.52
C GLN A 34 8.51 9.10 14.61
N PHE A 35 9.28 9.78 15.46
CA PHE A 35 10.70 9.51 15.57
C PHE A 35 10.96 8.13 16.18
N SER A 36 11.81 7.36 15.53
CA SER A 36 12.36 6.12 16.04
C SER A 36 13.77 6.34 16.62
N LYS A 37 14.35 5.28 17.18
CA LYS A 37 15.70 5.35 17.72
C LYS A 37 16.71 5.85 16.66
N GLY A 38 17.43 6.90 17.00
CA GLY A 38 18.45 7.50 16.13
C GLY A 38 17.94 8.60 15.21
N ILE A 39 16.65 8.91 15.21
CA ILE A 39 16.05 10.04 14.46
C ILE A 39 15.90 11.23 15.40
N ALA A 40 16.39 12.38 14.97
CA ALA A 40 16.31 13.65 15.70
C ALA A 40 16.33 14.81 14.70
N TRP A 41 15.91 16.01 15.12
CA TRP A 41 15.89 17.20 14.25
C TRP A 41 17.27 17.54 13.67
N GLU A 42 18.33 17.31 14.44
CA GLU A 42 19.72 17.66 14.11
C GLU A 42 20.27 16.81 12.95
N ASN A 43 19.68 15.64 12.70
CA ASN A 43 20.10 14.76 11.62
C ASN A 43 19.16 14.69 10.42
N PHE A 44 18.25 15.68 10.31
CA PHE A 44 17.42 15.87 9.13
C PHE A 44 18.27 15.97 7.85
N GLY A 45 17.84 15.30 6.78
CA GLY A 45 18.54 15.23 5.50
C GLY A 45 19.76 14.29 5.49
N LYS A 46 20.12 13.71 6.64
CA LYS A 46 21.17 12.67 6.76
C LYS A 46 20.56 11.32 7.13
N ALA A 47 19.83 11.27 8.23
CA ALA A 47 19.20 10.05 8.72
C ALA A 47 17.73 9.92 8.30
N TRP A 48 17.05 11.02 8.04
CA TRP A 48 15.64 11.05 7.67
C TRP A 48 15.26 12.29 6.87
N GLN A 49 14.06 12.22 6.26
CA GLN A 49 13.47 13.31 5.49
C GLN A 49 11.94 13.29 5.62
N PHE A 50 11.29 14.37 5.17
CA PHE A 50 9.85 14.38 4.97
C PHE A 50 9.51 13.67 3.66
N GLU A 51 8.50 12.83 3.72
CA GLU A 51 7.97 12.10 2.56
C GLU A 51 6.44 12.18 2.53
N HIS A 52 5.86 12.35 1.34
CA HIS A 52 4.43 12.20 1.16
C HIS A 52 4.04 10.72 1.22
N ILE A 53 3.00 10.39 2.00
CA ILE A 53 2.42 9.04 2.07
C ILE A 53 1.74 8.72 0.75
N ILE A 54 0.89 9.63 0.25
CA ILE A 54 0.36 9.61 -1.12
C ILE A 54 1.20 10.59 -1.94
N PRO A 55 1.94 10.14 -2.97
CA PRO A 55 2.78 11.00 -3.79
C PRO A 55 2.01 12.16 -4.43
N VAL A 56 2.69 13.30 -4.61
CA VAL A 56 2.11 14.52 -5.20
C VAL A 56 1.44 14.26 -6.56
N ALA A 57 1.99 13.33 -7.35
CA ALA A 57 1.47 12.96 -8.67
C ALA A 57 0.01 12.45 -8.66
N TRP A 58 -0.51 12.05 -7.50
CA TRP A 58 -1.89 11.57 -7.34
C TRP A 58 -2.87 12.66 -6.88
N PHE A 59 -2.42 13.90 -6.80
CA PHE A 59 -3.28 15.03 -6.47
C PHE A 59 -3.42 15.98 -7.67
N ASP A 60 -4.61 16.49 -7.87
CA ASP A 60 -4.83 17.60 -8.80
C ASP A 60 -4.33 18.90 -8.16
N THR A 61 -3.13 19.32 -8.53
CA THR A 61 -2.51 20.53 -7.99
C THR A 61 -3.17 21.84 -8.48
N THR A 62 -4.15 21.76 -9.39
CA THR A 62 -4.97 22.91 -9.81
C THR A 62 -6.19 23.10 -8.91
N SER A 63 -6.58 22.05 -8.16
CA SER A 63 -7.63 22.10 -7.13
C SER A 63 -7.03 22.53 -5.79
N GLU A 64 -7.58 23.61 -5.22
CA GLU A 64 -7.14 24.10 -3.90
C GLU A 64 -7.38 23.04 -2.79
N GLU A 65 -8.47 22.31 -2.86
CA GLU A 65 -8.82 21.25 -1.91
C GLU A 65 -7.79 20.09 -1.98
N GLU A 66 -7.50 19.61 -3.17
CA GLU A 66 -6.49 18.58 -3.43
C GLU A 66 -5.08 19.04 -3.02
N LEU A 67 -4.75 20.29 -3.29
CA LEU A 67 -3.47 20.87 -2.90
C LEU A 67 -3.33 20.99 -1.39
N LYS A 68 -4.40 21.35 -0.66
CA LYS A 68 -4.45 21.33 0.80
C LYS A 68 -4.28 19.91 1.33
N ALA A 69 -4.98 18.94 0.78
CA ALA A 69 -4.84 17.56 1.19
C ALA A 69 -3.43 17.00 0.91
N CYS A 70 -2.84 17.34 -0.24
CA CYS A 70 -1.48 16.93 -0.60
C CYS A 70 -0.45 17.37 0.46
N TRP A 71 -0.50 18.64 0.90
CA TRP A 71 0.46 19.22 1.83
C TRP A 71 0.04 19.16 3.30
N ASN A 72 -1.09 18.56 3.60
CA ASN A 72 -1.56 18.38 4.98
C ASN A 72 -0.60 17.47 5.77
N TYR A 73 -0.43 17.78 7.05
CA TYR A 73 0.42 17.02 7.97
C TYR A 73 0.12 15.52 7.98
N LEU A 74 -1.15 15.13 7.76
CA LEU A 74 -1.55 13.73 7.68
C LEU A 74 -0.92 12.99 6.51
N ASN A 75 -0.69 13.68 5.38
CA ASN A 75 -0.07 13.08 4.19
C ASN A 75 1.45 13.14 4.22
N ILE A 76 2.07 13.67 5.28
CA ILE A 76 3.52 13.79 5.37
C ILE A 76 4.02 12.97 6.55
N ARG A 77 5.00 12.12 6.29
CA ARG A 77 5.63 11.26 7.29
C ARG A 77 7.12 11.49 7.41
N VAL A 78 7.68 11.01 8.51
CA VAL A 78 9.12 10.83 8.70
C VAL A 78 9.55 9.57 7.94
N SER A 79 10.51 9.71 7.04
CA SER A 79 11.06 8.60 6.27
C SER A 79 12.57 8.52 6.44
N PRO A 80 13.13 7.37 6.87
CA PRO A 80 14.57 7.16 6.91
C PRO A 80 15.20 7.29 5.52
N THR A 81 16.43 7.82 5.45
CA THR A 81 17.15 8.01 4.17
C THR A 81 17.89 6.77 3.69
N ASP A 82 17.96 5.71 4.50
CA ASP A 82 18.61 4.44 4.18
C ASP A 82 17.84 3.52 3.22
N GLY A 83 16.74 4.00 2.68
CA GLY A 83 15.89 3.26 1.75
C GLY A 83 14.98 2.22 2.42
N LEU A 84 15.04 2.08 3.75
CA LEU A 84 14.14 1.23 4.52
C LEU A 84 12.79 1.92 4.80
N GLY A 85 12.66 3.19 4.44
CA GLY A 85 11.40 3.93 4.44
C GLY A 85 10.45 3.30 3.42
N GLY A 86 9.29 2.88 3.88
CA GLY A 86 8.31 2.12 3.13
C GLY A 86 8.01 2.67 1.73
N SER A 87 7.62 1.77 0.87
CA SER A 87 7.24 2.00 -0.53
C SER A 87 6.23 3.13 -0.69
N SER A 88 6.35 3.90 -1.76
CA SER A 88 5.29 4.75 -2.32
C SER A 88 4.15 3.94 -2.95
N ASP A 89 3.99 2.67 -2.54
CA ASP A 89 2.92 1.79 -2.96
C ASP A 89 1.58 2.30 -2.39
N LEU A 90 0.60 2.43 -3.25
CA LEU A 90 -0.75 2.90 -2.92
C LEU A 90 -1.45 1.99 -1.89
N LEU A 91 -1.18 0.69 -1.91
CA LEU A 91 -1.71 -0.26 -0.94
C LEU A 91 -1.11 -0.03 0.44
N PHE A 92 0.19 0.24 0.51
CA PHE A 92 0.86 0.61 1.76
C PHE A 92 0.31 1.94 2.31
N ALA A 93 0.15 2.95 1.44
CA ALA A 93 -0.44 4.23 1.81
C ALA A 93 -1.87 4.05 2.36
N LYS A 94 -2.70 3.25 1.69
CA LYS A 94 -4.06 2.94 2.15
C LYS A 94 -4.04 2.28 3.53
N ARG A 95 -3.21 1.26 3.72
CA ARG A 95 -3.09 0.56 5.00
C ARG A 95 -2.61 1.46 6.13
N HIS A 96 -1.73 2.41 5.85
CA HIS A 96 -1.29 3.41 6.83
C HIS A 96 -2.48 4.20 7.40
N PHE A 97 -3.33 4.77 6.54
CA PHE A 97 -4.49 5.54 6.98
C PHE A 97 -5.57 4.67 7.64
N GLU A 98 -5.78 3.45 7.16
CA GLU A 98 -6.69 2.49 7.77
C GLU A 98 -6.27 2.16 9.21
N VAL A 99 -5.01 1.81 9.43
CA VAL A 99 -4.49 1.49 10.78
C VAL A 99 -4.60 2.70 11.71
N LEU A 100 -4.26 3.90 11.21
CA LEU A 100 -4.39 5.11 12.01
C LEU A 100 -5.85 5.37 12.39
N PHE A 101 -6.79 5.19 11.46
CA PHE A 101 -8.22 5.30 11.72
C PHE A 101 -8.72 4.21 12.67
N GLU A 102 -8.39 2.95 12.45
CA GLU A 102 -8.77 1.81 13.29
C GLU A 102 -8.33 2.00 14.75
N LYS A 103 -7.14 2.55 14.96
CA LYS A 103 -6.58 2.72 16.31
C LYS A 103 -7.04 3.98 17.02
N THR A 104 -7.41 5.03 16.30
CA THR A 104 -7.67 6.36 16.90
C THR A 104 -9.09 6.86 16.66
N GLY A 105 -9.81 6.31 15.68
CA GLY A 105 -11.10 6.84 15.23
C GLY A 105 -11.00 8.19 14.52
N PHE A 106 -9.79 8.65 14.15
CA PHE A 106 -9.59 9.98 13.61
C PHE A 106 -10.16 10.14 12.19
N GLN A 107 -11.22 10.92 12.05
CA GLN A 107 -12.00 11.06 10.83
C GLN A 107 -11.22 11.67 9.66
N GLY A 108 -10.16 12.44 9.94
CA GLY A 108 -9.27 13.01 8.90
C GLY A 108 -8.65 11.97 7.98
N CYS A 109 -8.52 10.71 8.42
CA CYS A 109 -8.00 9.63 7.60
C CYS A 109 -8.95 9.20 6.47
N LEU A 110 -10.27 9.40 6.64
CA LEU A 110 -11.29 8.90 5.69
C LEU A 110 -11.17 9.52 4.30
N TYR A 111 -10.76 10.77 4.20
CA TYR A 111 -10.50 11.41 2.91
C TYR A 111 -9.44 10.64 2.12
N TYR A 112 -8.31 10.34 2.75
CA TYR A 112 -7.17 9.64 2.11
C TYR A 112 -7.51 8.19 1.77
N ILE A 113 -8.24 7.49 2.64
CA ILE A 113 -8.71 6.12 2.39
C ILE A 113 -9.58 6.10 1.12
N LYS A 114 -10.60 6.97 1.04
CA LYS A 114 -11.49 7.06 -0.12
C LYS A 114 -10.75 7.44 -1.41
N LYS A 115 -9.83 8.41 -1.32
CA LYS A 115 -9.01 8.80 -2.47
C LYS A 115 -8.18 7.62 -2.98
N LEU A 116 -7.52 6.89 -2.09
CA LEU A 116 -6.72 5.72 -2.46
C LEU A 116 -7.56 4.58 -3.02
N GLU A 117 -8.76 4.36 -2.50
CA GLU A 117 -9.72 3.39 -3.07
C GLU A 117 -10.10 3.75 -4.49
N SER A 118 -10.40 5.03 -4.79
CA SER A 118 -10.69 5.48 -6.15
C SER A 118 -9.51 5.21 -7.09
N ILE A 119 -8.30 5.64 -6.70
CA ILE A 119 -7.10 5.46 -7.52
C ILE A 119 -6.80 3.97 -7.79
N ILE A 120 -6.89 3.13 -6.76
CA ILE A 120 -6.62 1.68 -6.88
C ILE A 120 -7.66 1.04 -7.80
N ASN A 121 -8.94 1.40 -7.66
CA ASN A 121 -10.01 0.88 -8.50
C ASN A 121 -9.88 1.32 -9.96
N GLU A 122 -9.49 2.57 -10.22
CA GLU A 122 -9.24 3.08 -11.57
C GLU A 122 -8.07 2.38 -12.27
N GLN A 123 -7.07 1.92 -11.50
CA GLN A 123 -5.91 1.19 -12.01
C GLN A 123 -6.15 -0.31 -12.13
N PHE A 124 -7.24 -0.82 -11.56
CA PHE A 124 -7.54 -2.23 -11.60
C PHE A 124 -7.90 -2.67 -13.02
N VAL A 125 -7.08 -3.56 -13.58
CA VAL A 125 -7.36 -4.25 -14.83
C VAL A 125 -7.91 -5.63 -14.48
N SER A 126 -9.15 -5.89 -14.87
CA SER A 126 -9.76 -7.22 -14.69
C SER A 126 -8.95 -8.27 -15.46
N PRO A 127 -8.73 -9.46 -14.91
CA PRO A 127 -8.20 -10.58 -15.70
C PRO A 127 -9.07 -10.83 -16.95
N PRO A 128 -8.48 -11.30 -18.06
CA PRO A 128 -9.24 -11.58 -19.29
C PRO A 128 -10.28 -12.68 -19.05
N LEU A 129 -11.39 -12.61 -19.80
CA LEU A 129 -12.50 -13.56 -19.67
C LEU A 129 -12.04 -15.00 -19.93
N GLU A 130 -11.11 -15.19 -20.86
CA GLU A 130 -10.52 -16.49 -21.20
C GLU A 130 -9.84 -17.15 -20.01
N LEU A 131 -9.27 -16.37 -19.08
CA LEU A 131 -8.68 -16.89 -17.85
C LEU A 131 -9.78 -17.41 -16.90
N PHE A 132 -10.90 -16.70 -16.80
CA PHE A 132 -12.03 -17.17 -15.98
C PHE A 132 -12.60 -18.47 -16.54
N ASP A 133 -12.81 -18.55 -17.85
CA ASP A 133 -13.30 -19.76 -18.53
C ASP A 133 -12.32 -20.93 -18.35
N PHE A 134 -11.02 -20.67 -18.46
CA PHE A 134 -9.99 -21.69 -18.22
C PHE A 134 -10.04 -22.22 -16.79
N VAL A 135 -10.06 -21.32 -15.79
CA VAL A 135 -10.12 -21.72 -14.37
C VAL A 135 -11.41 -22.48 -14.07
N GLN A 136 -12.56 -21.99 -14.57
CA GLN A 136 -13.85 -22.61 -14.33
C GLN A 136 -13.95 -24.01 -14.95
N THR A 137 -13.46 -24.16 -16.18
CA THR A 137 -13.45 -25.45 -16.89
C THR A 137 -12.51 -26.45 -16.24
N ASN A 138 -11.38 -26.00 -15.70
CA ASN A 138 -10.33 -26.87 -15.16
C ASN A 138 -10.30 -26.90 -13.61
N GLN A 139 -11.31 -26.35 -12.93
CA GLN A 139 -11.28 -26.14 -11.48
C GLN A 139 -10.94 -27.41 -10.69
N LEU A 140 -11.51 -28.57 -11.07
CA LEU A 140 -11.25 -29.85 -10.38
C LEU A 140 -9.81 -30.30 -10.53
N ILE A 141 -9.24 -30.13 -11.72
CA ILE A 141 -7.84 -30.50 -12.02
C ILE A 141 -6.90 -29.55 -11.26
N LEU A 142 -7.11 -28.25 -11.39
CA LEU A 142 -6.30 -27.23 -10.73
C LEU A 142 -6.28 -27.38 -9.20
N ALA A 143 -7.42 -27.77 -8.60
CA ALA A 143 -7.51 -28.01 -7.17
C ALA A 143 -6.82 -29.32 -6.72
N ALA A 144 -6.71 -30.31 -7.61
CA ALA A 144 -6.14 -31.60 -7.28
C ALA A 144 -4.60 -31.66 -7.38
N ILE A 145 -4.01 -30.92 -8.33
CA ILE A 145 -2.55 -30.92 -8.61
C ILE A 145 -1.70 -30.62 -7.37
N PRO A 146 -2.00 -29.63 -6.52
CA PRO A 146 -1.21 -29.36 -5.30
C PRO A 146 -1.15 -30.52 -4.31
N GLY A 147 -2.09 -31.47 -4.40
CA GLY A 147 -2.15 -32.68 -3.56
C GLY A 147 -1.57 -33.94 -4.21
N PHE A 148 -0.88 -33.82 -5.34
CA PHE A 148 -0.23 -34.98 -5.97
C PHE A 148 1.00 -35.40 -5.17
N SER A 149 1.25 -36.75 -5.10
CA SER A 149 2.53 -37.27 -4.63
C SER A 149 3.64 -36.91 -5.65
N ASN A 150 4.90 -37.11 -5.27
CA ASN A 150 6.02 -36.92 -6.18
C ASN A 150 5.91 -37.79 -7.44
N GLU A 151 5.49 -39.07 -7.27
CA GLU A 151 5.29 -40.03 -8.34
C GLU A 151 4.14 -39.61 -9.27
N GLU A 152 3.01 -39.21 -8.70
CA GLU A 152 1.87 -38.69 -9.46
C GLU A 152 2.20 -37.42 -10.20
N TYR A 153 3.01 -36.52 -9.60
CA TYR A 153 3.44 -35.30 -10.28
C TYR A 153 4.40 -35.59 -11.44
N GLN A 154 5.30 -36.56 -11.30
CA GLN A 154 6.14 -37.02 -12.42
C GLN A 154 5.29 -37.63 -13.55
N GLN A 155 4.34 -38.51 -13.22
CA GLN A 155 3.40 -39.03 -14.20
C GLN A 155 2.59 -37.92 -14.88
N TYR A 156 2.17 -36.90 -14.16
CA TYR A 156 1.50 -35.72 -14.72
C TYR A 156 2.40 -34.97 -15.72
N LEU A 157 3.67 -34.77 -15.40
CA LEU A 157 4.62 -34.10 -16.29
C LEU A 157 4.89 -34.92 -17.57
N GLU A 158 4.95 -36.25 -17.45
CA GLU A 158 5.21 -37.17 -18.58
C GLU A 158 3.99 -37.28 -19.51
N THR A 159 2.80 -37.34 -18.94
CA THR A 159 1.55 -37.56 -19.69
C THR A 159 0.83 -36.31 -20.09
N GLU A 160 1.21 -35.15 -19.51
CA GLU A 160 0.51 -33.86 -19.64
C GLU A 160 -0.99 -33.95 -19.30
N SER A 161 -1.39 -34.97 -18.50
CA SER A 161 -2.79 -35.24 -18.18
C SER A 161 -2.98 -35.62 -16.70
N ALA A 162 -3.69 -34.76 -15.97
CA ALA A 162 -4.12 -35.06 -14.61
C ALA A 162 -5.30 -36.04 -14.55
N LYS A 163 -6.02 -36.25 -15.64
CA LYS A 163 -7.27 -37.03 -15.67
C LYS A 163 -7.05 -38.51 -15.33
N SER A 164 -5.96 -39.10 -15.80
CA SER A 164 -5.60 -40.49 -15.48
C SER A 164 -5.37 -40.66 -13.98
N ILE A 165 -4.60 -39.78 -13.38
CA ILE A 165 -4.27 -39.79 -11.96
C ILE A 165 -5.54 -39.66 -11.10
N LEU A 166 -6.42 -38.72 -11.47
CA LEU A 166 -7.69 -38.54 -10.74
C LEU A 166 -8.60 -39.77 -10.87
N THR A 167 -8.63 -40.42 -12.03
CA THR A 167 -9.40 -41.65 -12.24
C THR A 167 -8.85 -42.80 -11.38
N GLU A 168 -7.54 -42.96 -11.32
CA GLU A 168 -6.88 -43.98 -10.46
C GLU A 168 -7.18 -43.75 -8.99
N ARG A 169 -7.11 -42.48 -8.52
CA ARG A 169 -7.50 -42.11 -7.14
C ARG A 169 -8.96 -42.46 -6.83
N GLU A 170 -9.86 -42.23 -7.76
CA GLU A 170 -11.28 -42.58 -7.58
C GLU A 170 -11.49 -44.12 -7.52
N ILE A 171 -10.77 -44.86 -8.35
CA ILE A 171 -10.83 -46.35 -8.33
C ILE A 171 -10.32 -46.84 -7.00
N LEU A 172 -9.17 -46.40 -6.52
CA LEU A 172 -8.59 -46.81 -5.25
C LEU A 172 -9.50 -46.48 -4.07
N LYS A 173 -10.21 -45.35 -4.09
CA LYS A 173 -11.19 -45.01 -3.04
C LYS A 173 -12.44 -45.91 -3.03
N LYS A 174 -12.78 -46.53 -4.15
CA LYS A 174 -13.94 -47.43 -4.24
C LYS A 174 -13.65 -48.88 -3.82
N PHE A 175 -12.40 -49.30 -3.90
CA PHE A 175 -11.96 -50.69 -3.67
C PHE A 175 -11.02 -50.87 -2.48
N GLY A 176 -10.64 -49.78 -1.78
CA GLY A 176 -9.89 -49.79 -0.55
C GLY A 176 -10.75 -49.36 0.64
#